data_0c83349901cb147634f28e4a934ad5da
#
_entry.id   0c83349901cb147634f28e4a934ad5da
#
_cell.length_a   1.000
_cell.length_b   1.000
_cell.length_c   1.000
_cell.angle_alpha   90.00
_cell.angle_beta   90.00
_cell.angle_gamma   90.00
#
_symmetry.space_group_name_H-M   'P 1'
#
loop_
_entity.id
_entity.type
_entity.pdbx_description
1 polymer ?
#
loop_
_entity_poly.entity_id
_entity_poly.type
_entity_poly.pdbx_seq_one_letter_code
_entity_poly.pdbx_strand_id
1 'polypeptide(L)'
;MKEIAGINSNLFKILIVDDIPLYLLLLDKMLKPFEFQLVKASNGREALHAIQERLGTPEEIDLAIVDLMMPDIDGYKVIEVLRNGSNDGEFNIPAHSKEKLPIVILSGMNFSEDIKRGLELGANQFVTKPVVMAQLYSTITEELTKKIQTGKYQ
;
A
#
# COMPACT_ATOMS: atom_id res chain seq x y z
N MET A 1 -6.70 -16.76 -15.16
CA MET A 1 -6.30 -15.35 -15.13
C MET A 1 -7.23 -14.56 -14.22
N LYS A 2 -6.70 -13.77 -13.31
CA LYS A 2 -7.51 -12.98 -12.38
C LYS A 2 -7.72 -11.60 -12.92
N GLU A 3 -8.90 -11.05 -12.68
CA GLU A 3 -9.27 -9.72 -13.14
C GLU A 3 -9.91 -8.90 -12.01
N ILE A 4 -9.70 -7.60 -12.06
CA ILE A 4 -10.34 -6.64 -11.16
C ILE A 4 -10.98 -5.58 -12.05
N ALA A 5 -12.33 -5.50 -12.02
CA ALA A 5 -13.10 -4.55 -12.83
C ALA A 5 -12.70 -4.59 -14.32
N GLY A 6 -12.45 -5.80 -14.84
CA GLY A 6 -12.11 -6.02 -16.24
C GLY A 6 -10.63 -5.87 -16.58
N ILE A 7 -9.78 -5.52 -15.59
CA ILE A 7 -8.34 -5.37 -15.80
C ILE A 7 -7.61 -6.57 -15.19
N ASN A 8 -6.70 -7.15 -15.95
CA ASN A 8 -5.92 -8.31 -15.50
C ASN A 8 -5.12 -7.94 -14.24
N SER A 9 -5.25 -8.75 -13.19
CA SER A 9 -4.62 -8.47 -11.91
C SER A 9 -3.09 -8.42 -11.99
N ASN A 10 -2.46 -9.09 -12.95
CA ASN A 10 -1.01 -9.06 -13.09
C ASN A 10 -0.47 -7.71 -13.58
N LEU A 11 -1.33 -6.78 -13.94
CA LEU A 11 -0.93 -5.42 -14.31
C LEU A 11 -0.81 -4.50 -13.10
N PHE A 12 -1.31 -4.92 -11.93
CA PHE A 12 -1.25 -4.09 -10.72
C PHE A 12 0.00 -4.38 -9.92
N LYS A 13 0.67 -3.29 -9.50
CA LYS A 13 1.86 -3.34 -8.65
C LYS A 13 1.46 -2.99 -7.23
N ILE A 14 1.59 -3.96 -6.34
CA ILE A 14 1.22 -3.80 -4.92
C ILE A 14 2.51 -3.72 -4.11
N LEU A 15 2.69 -2.61 -3.40
CA LEU A 15 3.82 -2.46 -2.49
C LEU A 15 3.42 -3.00 -1.12
N ILE A 16 4.22 -3.89 -0.57
CA ILE A 16 4.02 -4.40 0.79
C ILE A 16 5.21 -3.98 1.66
N VAL A 17 4.91 -3.36 2.80
CA VAL A 17 5.91 -2.78 3.70
C VAL A 17 5.73 -3.35 5.09
N ASP A 18 6.75 -4.05 5.57
CA ASP A 18 6.78 -4.60 6.92
C ASP A 18 8.23 -4.84 7.31
N ASP A 19 8.61 -4.47 8.53
CA ASP A 19 9.99 -4.66 9.01
C ASP A 19 10.28 -6.08 9.48
N ILE A 20 9.25 -6.93 9.55
CA ILE A 20 9.42 -8.34 9.93
C ILE A 20 9.42 -9.19 8.66
N PRO A 21 10.59 -9.78 8.30
CA PRO A 21 10.69 -10.54 7.03
C PRO A 21 9.68 -11.68 6.89
N LEU A 22 9.30 -12.29 8.01
CA LEU A 22 8.30 -13.36 7.99
C LEU A 22 6.94 -12.86 7.48
N TYR A 23 6.55 -11.64 7.84
CA TYR A 23 5.30 -11.07 7.36
C TYR A 23 5.34 -10.74 5.87
N LEU A 24 6.48 -10.26 5.36
CA LEU A 24 6.64 -10.04 3.91
C LEU A 24 6.49 -11.36 3.15
N LEU A 25 7.09 -12.43 3.67
CA LEU A 25 6.97 -13.75 3.07
C LEU A 25 5.53 -14.26 3.13
N LEU A 26 4.86 -14.06 4.27
CA LEU A 26 3.47 -14.49 4.45
C LEU A 26 2.54 -13.76 3.47
N LEU A 27 2.68 -12.45 3.36
CA LEU A 27 1.87 -11.65 2.44
C LEU A 27 2.12 -12.06 0.98
N ASP A 28 3.38 -12.31 0.63
CA ASP A 28 3.74 -12.79 -0.70
C ASP A 28 2.99 -14.09 -1.02
N LYS A 29 3.03 -15.05 -0.10
CA LYS A 29 2.35 -16.34 -0.30
C LYS A 29 0.83 -16.18 -0.34
N MET A 30 0.26 -15.32 0.49
CA MET A 30 -1.17 -15.07 0.50
C MET A 30 -1.67 -14.44 -0.79
N LEU A 31 -0.89 -13.55 -1.37
CA LEU A 31 -1.29 -12.80 -2.55
C LEU A 31 -0.89 -13.45 -3.87
N LYS A 32 0.01 -14.45 -3.83
CA LYS A 32 0.47 -15.13 -5.03
C LYS A 32 -0.64 -15.69 -5.91
N PRO A 33 -1.67 -16.35 -5.35
CA PRO A 33 -2.76 -16.90 -6.19
C PRO A 33 -3.52 -15.84 -6.98
N PHE A 34 -3.44 -14.59 -6.61
CA PHE A 34 -4.16 -13.51 -7.28
C PHE A 34 -3.34 -12.82 -8.36
N GLU A 35 -2.08 -13.23 -8.52
CA GLU A 35 -1.20 -12.84 -9.62
C GLU A 35 -0.80 -11.36 -9.68
N PHE A 36 -0.94 -10.62 -8.58
CA PHE A 36 -0.42 -9.26 -8.51
C PHE A 36 1.11 -9.24 -8.63
N GLN A 37 1.65 -8.17 -9.17
CA GLN A 37 3.08 -7.92 -9.09
C GLN A 37 3.37 -7.30 -7.73
N LEU A 38 4.20 -7.96 -6.93
CA LEU A 38 4.50 -7.51 -5.57
C LEU A 38 5.86 -6.84 -5.51
N VAL A 39 5.90 -5.68 -4.84
CA VAL A 39 7.13 -4.96 -4.55
C VAL A 39 7.25 -4.94 -3.03
N LYS A 40 8.39 -5.35 -2.51
CA LYS A 40 8.60 -5.50 -1.07
C LYS A 40 9.54 -4.44 -0.53
N ALA A 41 9.21 -3.90 0.63
CA ALA A 41 10.07 -2.97 1.35
C ALA A 41 10.12 -3.40 2.82
N SER A 42 11.31 -3.36 3.41
CA SER A 42 11.55 -3.80 4.78
C SER A 42 11.41 -2.67 5.80
N ASN A 43 11.21 -1.46 5.34
CA ASN A 43 11.06 -0.28 6.21
C ASN A 43 10.45 0.86 5.41
N GLY A 44 10.10 1.93 6.13
CA GLY A 44 9.45 3.08 5.50
C GLY A 44 10.31 3.81 4.49
N ARG A 45 11.61 3.88 4.74
CA ARG A 45 12.56 4.54 3.84
C ARG A 45 12.64 3.81 2.50
N GLU A 46 12.77 2.48 2.54
CA GLU A 46 12.74 1.67 1.32
C GLU A 46 11.41 1.82 0.57
N ALA A 47 10.31 1.89 1.31
CA ALA A 47 8.99 2.06 0.71
C ALA A 47 8.91 3.38 -0.06
N LEU A 48 9.36 4.48 0.54
CA LEU A 48 9.32 5.79 -0.12
C LEU A 48 10.25 5.84 -1.33
N HIS A 49 11.43 5.21 -1.25
CA HIS A 49 12.32 5.08 -2.41
C HIS A 49 11.69 4.26 -3.53
N ALA A 50 11.05 3.15 -3.18
CA ALA A 50 10.38 2.31 -4.19
C ALA A 50 9.30 3.08 -4.93
N ILE A 51 8.54 3.90 -4.24
CA ILE A 51 7.51 4.73 -4.85
C ILE A 51 8.13 5.80 -5.73
N GLN A 52 9.13 6.51 -5.20
CA GLN A 52 9.79 7.61 -5.92
C GLN A 52 10.45 7.14 -7.22
N GLU A 53 11.17 6.02 -7.18
CA GLU A 53 11.87 5.48 -8.33
C GLU A 53 10.94 5.11 -9.48
N ARG A 54 9.70 4.79 -9.16
CA ARG A 54 8.72 4.28 -10.13
C ARG A 54 7.79 5.35 -10.67
N LEU A 55 7.87 6.57 -10.13
CA LEU A 55 7.00 7.67 -10.57
C LEU A 55 7.19 7.96 -12.06
N GLY A 56 6.08 8.08 -12.79
CA GLY A 56 6.09 8.38 -14.20
C GLY A 56 6.54 7.22 -15.09
N THR A 57 6.70 6.02 -14.54
CA THR A 57 7.09 4.83 -15.30
C THR A 57 5.92 3.85 -15.36
N PRO A 58 5.97 2.86 -16.28
CA PRO A 58 4.95 1.80 -16.29
C PRO A 58 4.94 0.94 -15.01
N GLU A 59 5.98 1.07 -14.17
CA GLU A 59 6.12 0.29 -12.94
C GLU A 59 5.62 1.03 -11.69
N GLU A 60 4.86 2.11 -11.88
CA GLU A 60 4.29 2.87 -10.76
C GLU A 60 3.46 1.98 -9.83
N ILE A 61 3.57 2.24 -8.52
CA ILE A 61 2.84 1.49 -7.51
C ILE A 61 1.36 1.86 -7.59
N ASP A 62 0.49 0.86 -7.59
CA ASP A 62 -0.95 1.04 -7.69
C ASP A 62 -1.65 1.07 -6.32
N LEU A 63 -1.07 0.39 -5.34
CA LEU A 63 -1.62 0.32 -3.98
C LEU A 63 -0.49 -0.06 -3.02
N ALA A 64 -0.51 0.52 -1.82
CA ALA A 64 0.48 0.21 -0.80
C ALA A 64 -0.19 -0.40 0.43
N ILE A 65 0.40 -1.47 0.96
CA ILE A 65 0.03 -2.10 2.23
C ILE A 65 1.16 -1.79 3.20
N VAL A 66 0.86 -1.04 4.27
CA VAL A 66 1.87 -0.45 5.13
C VAL A 66 1.64 -0.82 6.60
N ASP A 67 2.66 -1.44 7.21
CA ASP A 67 2.68 -1.68 8.65
C ASP A 67 2.88 -0.34 9.37
N LEU A 68 2.15 -0.12 10.45
CA LEU A 68 2.25 1.13 11.21
C LEU A 68 3.51 1.18 12.08
N MET A 69 3.91 0.06 12.66
CA MET A 69 5.00 0.02 13.64
C MET A 69 6.28 -0.47 13.01
N MET A 70 7.12 0.47 12.60
CA MET A 70 8.43 0.19 12.04
C MET A 70 9.43 1.20 12.61
N PRO A 71 10.70 0.81 12.79
CA PRO A 71 11.72 1.76 13.26
C PRO A 71 12.05 2.79 12.19
N ASP A 72 12.65 3.89 12.59
CA ASP A 72 13.06 5.03 11.76
C ASP A 72 11.83 5.75 11.17
N ILE A 73 11.46 5.46 9.94
CA ILE A 73 10.23 6.02 9.33
C ILE A 73 9.11 5.00 9.53
N ASP A 74 8.17 5.31 10.42
CA ASP A 74 7.03 4.43 10.68
C ASP A 74 5.94 4.58 9.61
N GLY A 75 4.90 3.75 9.73
CA GLY A 75 3.80 3.76 8.76
C GLY A 75 3.03 5.07 8.72
N TYR A 76 2.89 5.74 9.86
CA TYR A 76 2.23 7.05 9.91
C TYR A 76 2.97 8.08 9.07
N LYS A 77 4.29 8.09 9.18
CA LYS A 77 5.13 9.01 8.41
C LYS A 77 5.07 8.69 6.91
N VAL A 78 5.05 7.41 6.56
CA VAL A 78 4.91 7.00 5.16
C VAL A 78 3.59 7.56 4.60
N ILE A 79 2.48 7.38 5.32
CA ILE A 79 1.17 7.88 4.90
C ILE A 79 1.21 9.41 4.74
N GLU A 80 1.76 10.10 5.72
CA GLU A 80 1.86 11.55 5.71
C GLU A 80 2.63 12.05 4.47
N VAL A 81 3.79 11.47 4.20
CA VAL A 81 4.61 11.84 3.05
C VAL A 81 3.86 11.59 1.74
N LEU A 82 3.19 10.45 1.61
CA LEU A 82 2.48 10.12 0.38
C LEU A 82 1.28 11.04 0.15
N ARG A 83 0.61 11.47 1.21
CA ARG A 83 -0.57 12.33 1.08
C ARG A 83 -0.22 13.81 0.90
N ASN A 84 0.81 14.28 1.59
CA ASN A 84 1.19 15.69 1.55
C ASN A 84 2.30 16.00 0.56
N GLY A 85 3.02 14.98 0.11
CA GLY A 85 4.21 15.15 -0.68
C GLY A 85 5.42 15.47 0.18
N SER A 86 6.59 15.45 -0.42
CA SER A 86 7.84 15.78 0.23
C SER A 86 8.82 16.33 -0.79
N ASN A 87 9.62 17.31 -0.36
CA ASN A 87 10.72 17.84 -1.15
C ASN A 87 11.80 18.30 -0.14
N ASP A 88 12.32 17.34 0.63
CA ASP A 88 13.20 17.62 1.77
C ASP A 88 14.68 17.33 1.49
N GLY A 89 15.03 17.05 0.23
CA GLY A 89 16.39 16.71 -0.15
C GLY A 89 16.65 15.22 -0.22
N GLU A 90 15.96 14.40 0.57
CA GLU A 90 16.05 12.95 0.47
C GLU A 90 14.95 12.42 -0.45
N PHE A 91 13.73 12.92 -0.28
CA PHE A 91 12.60 12.50 -1.08
C PHE A 91 12.01 13.67 -1.85
N ASN A 92 11.71 13.41 -3.12
CA ASN A 92 10.97 14.35 -3.96
C ASN A 92 9.76 13.58 -4.50
N ILE A 93 8.68 13.58 -3.73
CA ILE A 93 7.47 12.82 -4.01
C ILE A 93 6.30 13.79 -4.02
N PRO A 94 5.53 13.85 -5.11
CA PRO A 94 4.34 14.70 -5.14
C PRO A 94 3.25 14.12 -4.25
N ALA A 95 2.34 14.96 -3.82
CA ALA A 95 1.18 14.52 -3.05
C ALA A 95 0.33 13.56 -3.88
N HIS A 96 -0.12 12.48 -3.25
CA HIS A 96 -0.96 11.47 -3.88
C HIS A 96 -2.31 11.40 -3.17
N SER A 97 -3.39 11.48 -3.92
CA SER A 97 -4.73 11.33 -3.38
C SER A 97 -5.03 9.87 -3.02
N LYS A 98 -6.09 9.67 -2.27
CA LYS A 98 -6.55 8.32 -1.90
C LYS A 98 -6.94 7.49 -3.12
N GLU A 99 -7.40 8.13 -4.17
CA GLU A 99 -7.78 7.46 -5.41
C GLU A 99 -6.57 7.10 -6.24
N LYS A 100 -5.56 7.98 -6.28
CA LYS A 100 -4.37 7.74 -7.07
C LYS A 100 -3.47 6.68 -6.45
N LEU A 101 -3.29 6.71 -5.13
CA LEU A 101 -2.49 5.72 -4.40
C LEU A 101 -3.23 5.27 -3.15
N PRO A 102 -4.09 4.26 -3.27
CA PRO A 102 -4.73 3.68 -2.09
C PRO A 102 -3.68 3.14 -1.11
N ILE A 103 -3.90 3.40 0.18
CA ILE A 103 -3.03 2.91 1.25
C ILE A 103 -3.87 2.09 2.21
N VAL A 104 -3.47 0.84 2.42
CA VAL A 104 -4.09 -0.07 3.37
C VAL A 104 -3.14 -0.25 4.55
N ILE A 105 -3.59 0.07 5.74
CA ILE A 105 -2.82 -0.14 6.96
C ILE A 105 -2.86 -1.61 7.33
N LEU A 106 -1.70 -2.17 7.68
CA LEU A 106 -1.60 -3.49 8.25
C LEU A 106 -1.14 -3.34 9.69
N SER A 107 -1.94 -3.77 10.66
CA SER A 107 -1.65 -3.49 12.06
C SER A 107 -1.97 -4.64 12.97
N GLY A 108 -1.04 -4.96 13.88
CA GLY A 108 -1.27 -5.86 15.00
C GLY A 108 -1.90 -5.17 16.19
N MET A 109 -2.08 -3.86 16.09
CA MET A 109 -2.68 -3.08 17.18
C MET A 109 -4.19 -3.14 17.11
N ASN A 110 -4.80 -3.48 18.24
CA ASN A 110 -6.26 -3.54 18.34
C ASN A 110 -6.84 -2.24 18.91
N PHE A 111 -6.01 -1.19 18.98
CA PHE A 111 -6.46 0.08 19.53
C PHE A 111 -7.09 0.91 18.41
N SER A 112 -8.39 1.16 18.55
CA SER A 112 -9.15 1.92 17.57
C SER A 112 -8.53 3.31 17.30
N GLU A 113 -7.89 3.89 18.30
CA GLU A 113 -7.25 5.20 18.20
C GLU A 113 -6.06 5.21 17.24
N ASP A 114 -5.26 4.13 17.24
CA ASP A 114 -4.10 4.03 16.35
C ASP A 114 -4.52 3.88 14.91
N ILE A 115 -5.54 3.06 14.68
CA ILE A 115 -6.13 2.88 13.36
C ILE A 115 -6.77 4.19 12.90
N LYS A 116 -7.52 4.84 13.79
CA LYS A 116 -8.17 6.12 13.51
C LYS A 116 -7.15 7.17 13.09
N ARG A 117 -6.03 7.25 13.80
CA ARG A 117 -4.94 8.18 13.46
C ARG A 117 -4.43 7.93 12.03
N GLY A 118 -4.21 6.66 11.68
CA GLY A 118 -3.77 6.31 10.33
C GLY A 118 -4.78 6.71 9.26
N LEU A 119 -6.06 6.48 9.53
CA LEU A 119 -7.12 6.86 8.61
C LEU A 119 -7.23 8.38 8.48
N GLU A 120 -7.09 9.12 9.58
CA GLU A 120 -7.11 10.58 9.58
C GLU A 120 -5.93 11.18 8.80
N LEU A 121 -4.78 10.50 8.82
CA LEU A 121 -3.61 10.91 8.03
C LEU A 121 -3.79 10.64 6.54
N GLY A 122 -4.77 9.81 6.18
CA GLY A 122 -5.13 9.61 4.79
C GLY A 122 -5.07 8.18 4.27
N ALA A 123 -4.95 7.18 5.16
CA ALA A 123 -5.09 5.80 4.71
C ALA A 123 -6.53 5.52 4.28
N ASN A 124 -6.69 4.58 3.35
CA ASN A 124 -8.00 4.24 2.80
C ASN A 124 -8.75 3.23 3.68
N GLN A 125 -8.04 2.21 4.13
CA GLN A 125 -8.60 1.13 4.92
C GLN A 125 -7.54 0.54 5.83
N PHE A 126 -7.92 -0.43 6.67
CA PHE A 126 -6.97 -1.17 7.50
C PHE A 126 -7.33 -2.66 7.48
N VAL A 127 -6.32 -3.49 7.73
CA VAL A 127 -6.44 -4.93 7.93
C VAL A 127 -5.65 -5.28 9.19
N THR A 128 -6.25 -6.06 10.07
CA THR A 128 -5.59 -6.42 11.33
C THR A 128 -4.76 -7.69 11.19
N LYS A 129 -3.68 -7.77 11.97
CA LYS A 129 -2.90 -9.00 12.11
C LYS A 129 -3.51 -9.85 13.25
N PRO A 130 -3.56 -11.16 13.12
CA PRO A 130 -3.09 -11.97 11.99
C PRO A 130 -3.95 -11.77 10.74
N VAL A 131 -3.30 -11.75 9.59
CA VAL A 131 -3.97 -11.45 8.32
C VAL A 131 -4.80 -12.63 7.86
N VAL A 132 -6.05 -12.34 7.47
CA VAL A 132 -6.93 -13.32 6.83
C VAL A 132 -6.93 -13.02 5.34
N MET A 133 -6.56 -14.02 4.53
CA MET A 133 -6.38 -13.86 3.09
C MET A 133 -7.62 -13.28 2.39
N ALA A 134 -8.81 -13.79 2.73
CA ALA A 134 -10.05 -13.33 2.11
C ALA A 134 -10.31 -11.85 2.39
N GLN A 135 -10.04 -11.40 3.63
CA GLN A 135 -10.21 -10.01 4.01
C GLN A 135 -9.20 -9.12 3.28
N LEU A 136 -7.96 -9.54 3.23
CA LEU A 136 -6.91 -8.77 2.55
C LEU A 136 -7.23 -8.62 1.07
N TYR A 137 -7.57 -9.73 0.40
CA TYR A 137 -7.92 -9.69 -1.01
C TYR A 137 -9.13 -8.81 -1.27
N SER A 138 -10.18 -8.94 -0.45
CA SER A 138 -11.39 -8.12 -0.57
C SER A 138 -11.05 -6.62 -0.45
N THR A 139 -10.20 -6.26 0.51
CA THR A 139 -9.79 -4.88 0.72
C THR A 139 -9.02 -4.34 -0.48
N ILE A 140 -8.07 -5.12 -0.99
CA ILE A 140 -7.28 -4.74 -2.17
C ILE A 140 -8.18 -4.54 -3.39
N THR A 141 -9.06 -5.50 -3.66
CA THR A 141 -9.93 -5.44 -4.84
C THR A 141 -10.91 -4.28 -4.75
N GLU A 142 -11.41 -4.00 -3.57
CA GLU A 142 -12.31 -2.86 -3.35
C GLU A 142 -11.63 -1.54 -3.69
N GLU A 143 -10.40 -1.34 -3.21
CA GLU A 143 -9.66 -0.10 -3.46
C GLU A 143 -9.22 0.02 -4.92
N LEU A 144 -8.77 -1.06 -5.53
CA LEU A 144 -8.39 -1.03 -6.94
C LEU A 144 -9.60 -0.79 -7.83
N THR A 145 -10.76 -1.34 -7.49
CA THR A 145 -11.99 -1.10 -8.22
C THR A 145 -12.37 0.39 -8.19
N LYS A 146 -12.29 1.00 -7.02
CA LYS A 146 -12.54 2.45 -6.90
C LYS A 146 -11.57 3.26 -7.75
N LYS A 147 -10.30 2.88 -7.73
CA LYS A 147 -9.27 3.55 -8.50
C LYS A 147 -9.56 3.49 -10.01
N ILE A 148 -9.98 2.34 -10.49
CA ILE A 148 -10.35 2.13 -11.90
C ILE A 148 -11.56 2.99 -12.24
N GLN A 149 -12.58 3.02 -11.38
CA GLN A 149 -13.81 3.75 -11.61
C GLN A 149 -13.62 5.27 -11.61
N THR A 150 -12.56 5.78 -11.01
CA THR A 150 -12.26 7.22 -11.06
C THR A 150 -11.63 7.67 -12.39
N GLY A 151 -11.46 6.76 -13.34
CA GLY A 151 -10.98 7.09 -14.67
C GLY A 151 -9.47 7.05 -14.83
N LYS A 152 -8.75 6.50 -13.87
CA LYS A 152 -7.27 6.44 -13.95
C LYS A 152 -6.77 5.50 -15.03
N TYR A 153 -7.62 4.59 -15.48
CA TYR A 153 -7.26 3.56 -16.46
C TYR A 153 -8.14 3.63 -17.70
N GLN A 154 -8.79 4.73 -17.90
CA GLN A 154 -9.63 4.96 -19.08
C GLN A 154 -8.85 5.60 -20.21
#